data_6d49513e1801b263d6cc0ac17f628ef7
#
_entry.id   6d49513e1801b263d6cc0ac17f628ef7
#
_cell.length_a   1.000
_cell.length_b   1.000
_cell.length_c   1.000
_cell.angle_alpha   90.00
_cell.angle_beta   90.00
_cell.angle_gamma   90.00
#
_symmetry.space_group_name_H-M   'P 1'
#
loop_
_entity.id
_entity.type
_entity.pdbx_description
1 polymer ?
#
loop_
_entity_poly.entity_id
_entity_poly.type
_entity_poly.pdbx_seq_one_letter_code
_entity_poly.pdbx_strand_id
1 'polypeptide(L)'
;MNYSVIVLAAGRGRRTNLDYNKVFYTFENGQTVLNKSLSVFLSDDECKQVVLVCADYEKDYVNEHYTYDSRIQVVTGGQTRQDSVYNGLQVVDQDYVMIHDGARPFVEKNWIFDLKQTLETESACLLMVPSVDTTKIVVDGYVKESLERKLVYHAQTPQCFKTDLIKECHKLARDKQVQATDDAQLVEWFSDTKVKVVLSSFTNKKITLPEDLKG
;
A
#
# COMPACT_ATOMS: atom_id res chain seq x y z
N MET A 1 -5.09 3.80 -18.99
CA MET A 1 -4.40 2.52 -18.62
C MET A 1 -5.25 1.78 -17.60
N ASN A 2 -5.77 0.60 -17.95
CA ASN A 2 -6.53 -0.20 -16.98
C ASN A 2 -5.61 -0.84 -15.94
N TYR A 3 -6.07 -0.93 -14.68
CA TYR A 3 -5.30 -1.49 -13.58
C TYR A 3 -6.16 -2.18 -12.53
N SER A 4 -5.55 -3.11 -11.78
CA SER A 4 -6.06 -3.63 -10.53
C SER A 4 -5.44 -2.89 -9.34
N VAL A 5 -6.17 -2.75 -8.24
CA VAL A 5 -5.60 -2.31 -6.97
C VAL A 5 -5.75 -3.37 -5.90
N ILE A 6 -4.67 -3.69 -5.18
CA ILE A 6 -4.69 -4.48 -3.95
C ILE A 6 -4.75 -3.51 -2.77
N VAL A 7 -5.84 -3.54 -2.00
CA VAL A 7 -6.01 -2.73 -0.79
C VAL A 7 -5.84 -3.62 0.44
N LEU A 8 -4.79 -3.34 1.22
CA LEU A 8 -4.41 -4.15 2.37
C LEU A 8 -5.14 -3.70 3.64
N ALA A 9 -6.04 -4.53 4.11
CA ALA A 9 -6.85 -4.32 5.32
C ALA A 9 -6.63 -5.40 6.41
N ALA A 10 -5.76 -6.40 6.20
CA ALA A 10 -5.54 -7.52 7.12
C ALA A 10 -4.71 -7.20 8.38
N GLY A 11 -4.28 -5.96 8.56
CA GLY A 11 -3.42 -5.56 9.68
C GLY A 11 -4.17 -5.42 11.00
N ARG A 12 -3.69 -6.07 12.07
CA ARG A 12 -4.33 -6.09 13.40
C ARG A 12 -4.36 -4.74 14.15
N GLY A 13 -3.78 -3.67 13.62
CA GLY A 13 -3.87 -2.32 14.18
C GLY A 13 -3.39 -2.10 15.63
N ARG A 14 -2.57 -3.00 16.20
CA ARG A 14 -2.19 -3.03 17.63
C ARG A 14 -1.72 -1.71 18.24
N ARG A 15 -1.19 -0.79 17.42
CA ARG A 15 -0.65 0.50 17.87
C ARG A 15 -1.69 1.60 18.04
N THR A 16 -2.92 1.42 17.57
CA THR A 16 -4.02 2.41 17.70
C THR A 16 -4.82 2.27 18.98
N ASN A 17 -4.53 1.25 19.81
CA ASN A 17 -5.27 0.93 21.05
C ASN A 17 -6.79 0.73 20.84
N LEU A 18 -7.20 0.34 19.64
CA LEU A 18 -8.57 -0.06 19.34
C LEU A 18 -8.72 -1.58 19.55
N ASP A 19 -9.89 -2.01 20.02
CA ASP A 19 -10.24 -3.43 20.19
C ASP A 19 -10.55 -4.10 18.84
N TYR A 20 -10.57 -3.33 17.75
CA TYR A 20 -10.85 -3.76 16.40
C TYR A 20 -9.82 -3.19 15.40
N ASN A 21 -9.89 -3.66 14.17
CA ASN A 21 -8.98 -3.19 13.11
C ASN A 21 -9.26 -1.71 12.76
N LYS A 22 -8.23 -0.89 12.87
CA LYS A 22 -8.29 0.57 12.66
C LYS A 22 -8.85 1.02 11.30
N VAL A 23 -8.82 0.14 10.29
CA VAL A 23 -9.38 0.47 8.97
C VAL A 23 -10.90 0.59 9.00
N PHE A 24 -11.56 0.03 10.03
CA PHE A 24 -13.00 0.14 10.28
C PHE A 24 -13.37 1.33 11.18
N TYR A 25 -12.37 2.07 11.68
CA TYR A 25 -12.66 3.29 12.44
C TYR A 25 -13.44 4.27 11.57
N THR A 26 -14.51 4.84 12.16
CA THR A 26 -15.40 5.80 11.48
C THR A 26 -15.03 7.22 11.88
N PHE A 27 -14.74 8.05 10.88
CA PHE A 27 -14.53 9.49 11.08
C PHE A 27 -15.85 10.21 11.43
N GLU A 28 -15.76 11.45 11.90
CA GLU A 28 -16.93 12.27 12.26
C GLU A 28 -17.96 12.44 11.12
N ASN A 29 -17.52 12.36 9.87
CA ASN A 29 -18.37 12.41 8.68
C ASN A 29 -19.09 11.08 8.36
N GLY A 30 -18.97 10.06 9.21
CA GLY A 30 -19.61 8.76 9.04
C GLY A 30 -18.88 7.80 8.09
N GLN A 31 -17.77 8.19 7.47
CA GLN A 31 -16.99 7.36 6.54
C GLN A 31 -15.91 6.60 7.29
N THR A 32 -15.76 5.29 7.02
CA THR A 32 -14.66 4.53 7.60
C THR A 32 -13.33 4.84 6.92
N VAL A 33 -12.21 4.60 7.63
CA VAL A 33 -10.85 4.70 7.07
C VAL A 33 -10.75 3.89 5.77
N LEU A 34 -11.26 2.66 5.76
CA LEU A 34 -11.22 1.78 4.59
C LEU A 34 -12.08 2.32 3.45
N ASN A 35 -13.32 2.75 3.70
CA ASN A 35 -14.17 3.34 2.65
C ASN A 35 -13.52 4.56 2.01
N LYS A 36 -12.88 5.40 2.81
CA LYS A 36 -12.15 6.56 2.29
C LYS A 36 -10.94 6.15 1.45
N SER A 37 -10.19 5.12 1.86
CA SER A 37 -9.09 4.56 1.06
C SER A 37 -9.58 3.94 -0.25
N LEU A 38 -10.71 3.25 -0.25
CA LEU A 38 -11.30 2.64 -1.45
C LEU A 38 -11.84 3.68 -2.43
N SER A 39 -12.40 4.77 -1.93
CA SER A 39 -13.16 5.75 -2.72
C SER A 39 -12.37 6.38 -3.86
N VAL A 40 -11.07 6.61 -3.70
CA VAL A 40 -10.22 7.19 -4.75
C VAL A 40 -10.09 6.25 -5.94
N PHE A 41 -9.92 4.95 -5.70
CA PHE A 41 -9.82 3.93 -6.75
C PHE A 41 -11.17 3.65 -7.40
N LEU A 42 -12.23 3.54 -6.60
CA LEU A 42 -13.58 3.30 -7.11
C LEU A 42 -14.13 4.48 -7.92
N SER A 43 -13.60 5.69 -7.71
CA SER A 43 -13.95 6.87 -8.52
C SER A 43 -13.13 7.00 -9.81
N ASP A 44 -12.17 6.10 -10.08
CA ASP A 44 -11.38 6.05 -11.29
C ASP A 44 -11.91 4.93 -12.20
N ASP A 45 -12.42 5.30 -13.39
CA ASP A 45 -12.98 4.36 -14.36
C ASP A 45 -11.93 3.41 -14.95
N GLU A 46 -10.65 3.73 -14.84
CA GLU A 46 -9.55 2.86 -15.26
C GLU A 46 -9.20 1.78 -14.20
N CYS A 47 -9.67 1.92 -12.95
CA CYS A 47 -9.60 0.87 -11.94
C CYS A 47 -10.64 -0.21 -12.26
N LYS A 48 -10.21 -1.34 -12.81
CA LYS A 48 -11.10 -2.43 -13.23
C LYS A 48 -11.33 -3.49 -12.16
N GLN A 49 -10.42 -3.61 -11.22
CA GLN A 49 -10.50 -4.57 -10.14
C GLN A 49 -9.96 -3.97 -8.84
N VAL A 50 -10.65 -4.22 -7.74
CA VAL A 50 -10.22 -3.91 -6.38
C VAL A 50 -10.11 -5.20 -5.59
N VAL A 51 -8.90 -5.66 -5.32
CA VAL A 51 -8.62 -6.84 -4.48
C VAL A 51 -8.50 -6.37 -3.04
N LEU A 52 -9.55 -6.55 -2.26
CA LEU A 52 -9.59 -6.17 -0.84
C LEU A 52 -9.08 -7.32 0.02
N VAL A 53 -7.88 -7.16 0.60
CA VAL A 53 -7.24 -8.20 1.41
C VAL A 53 -7.52 -7.94 2.88
N CYS A 54 -8.27 -8.82 3.55
CA CYS A 54 -8.64 -8.74 4.95
C CYS A 54 -8.16 -9.95 5.77
N ALA A 55 -8.20 -9.85 7.09
CA ALA A 55 -7.93 -10.99 7.96
C ALA A 55 -9.07 -12.04 7.83
N ASP A 56 -8.73 -13.31 8.01
CA ASP A 56 -9.69 -14.41 7.85
C ASP A 56 -10.93 -14.24 8.76
N TYR A 57 -10.71 -13.86 10.01
CA TYR A 57 -11.78 -13.64 11.00
C TYR A 57 -12.63 -12.37 10.74
N GLU A 58 -12.23 -11.49 9.81
CA GLU A 58 -12.96 -10.29 9.39
C GLU A 58 -13.69 -10.48 8.05
N LYS A 59 -13.50 -11.62 7.40
CA LYS A 59 -13.94 -11.85 6.01
C LYS A 59 -15.45 -11.73 5.84
N ASP A 60 -16.24 -12.29 6.75
CA ASP A 60 -17.70 -12.22 6.67
C ASP A 60 -18.18 -10.78 6.83
N TYR A 61 -17.62 -10.05 7.80
CA TYR A 61 -17.90 -8.62 8.00
C TYR A 61 -17.52 -7.80 6.76
N VAL A 62 -16.35 -8.05 6.17
CA VAL A 62 -15.88 -7.34 4.98
C VAL A 62 -16.76 -7.65 3.77
N ASN A 63 -17.17 -8.90 3.58
CA ASN A 63 -18.09 -9.29 2.50
C ASN A 63 -19.45 -8.59 2.63
N GLU A 64 -19.98 -8.49 3.84
CA GLU A 64 -21.30 -7.87 4.08
C GLU A 64 -21.26 -6.35 3.85
N HIS A 65 -20.17 -5.67 4.28
CA HIS A 65 -20.16 -4.20 4.37
C HIS A 65 -19.34 -3.50 3.27
N TYR A 66 -18.45 -4.21 2.54
CA TYR A 66 -17.49 -3.59 1.62
C TYR A 66 -17.55 -4.12 0.18
N THR A 67 -18.47 -5.02 -0.16
CA THR A 67 -18.66 -5.52 -1.55
C THR A 67 -19.79 -4.80 -2.30
N TYR A 68 -19.97 -3.52 -2.01
CA TYR A 68 -21.02 -2.69 -2.60
C TYR A 68 -20.74 -2.24 -4.06
N ASP A 69 -19.55 -2.50 -4.57
CA ASP A 69 -19.15 -2.28 -5.96
C ASP A 69 -18.71 -3.61 -6.58
N SER A 70 -19.18 -3.93 -7.77
CA SER A 70 -18.92 -5.22 -8.42
C SER A 70 -17.44 -5.48 -8.75
N ARG A 71 -16.61 -4.44 -8.73
CA ARG A 71 -15.15 -4.55 -8.92
C ARG A 71 -14.43 -5.08 -7.68
N ILE A 72 -15.07 -5.08 -6.50
CA ILE A 72 -14.43 -5.48 -5.24
C ILE A 72 -14.47 -6.99 -5.09
N GLN A 73 -13.29 -7.60 -5.01
CA GLN A 73 -13.08 -9.01 -4.70
C GLN A 73 -12.36 -9.14 -3.37
N VAL A 74 -12.95 -9.87 -2.42
CA VAL A 74 -12.36 -10.08 -1.08
C VAL A 74 -11.45 -11.30 -1.08
N VAL A 75 -10.24 -11.12 -0.56
CA VAL A 75 -9.21 -12.16 -0.44
C VAL A 75 -8.71 -12.22 1.00
N THR A 76 -8.50 -13.43 1.52
CA THR A 76 -7.89 -13.63 2.84
C THR A 76 -6.39 -13.32 2.80
N GLY A 77 -5.93 -12.47 3.71
CA GLY A 77 -4.52 -12.13 3.89
C GLY A 77 -3.69 -13.28 4.44
N GLY A 78 -2.39 -13.06 4.52
CA GLY A 78 -1.44 -14.02 5.10
C GLY A 78 -0.96 -13.59 6.48
N GLN A 79 0.10 -14.26 6.97
CA GLN A 79 0.68 -13.98 8.28
C GLN A 79 1.42 -12.64 8.33
N THR A 80 2.01 -12.23 7.20
CA THR A 80 2.74 -10.98 7.04
C THR A 80 2.07 -10.07 6.01
N ARG A 81 2.52 -8.80 5.94
CA ARG A 81 2.10 -7.88 4.87
C ARG A 81 2.46 -8.44 3.50
N GLN A 82 3.67 -8.98 3.36
CA GLN A 82 4.16 -9.58 2.11
C GLN A 82 3.32 -10.78 1.68
N ASP A 83 2.94 -11.68 2.62
CA ASP A 83 2.05 -12.80 2.31
C ASP A 83 0.65 -12.33 1.89
N SER A 84 0.16 -11.26 2.51
CA SER A 84 -1.14 -10.67 2.17
C SER A 84 -1.13 -10.10 0.74
N VAL A 85 -0.05 -9.42 0.35
CA VAL A 85 0.15 -8.96 -1.04
C VAL A 85 0.24 -10.14 -2.00
N TYR A 86 1.05 -11.15 -1.65
CA TYR A 86 1.17 -12.37 -2.47
C TYR A 86 -0.19 -13.01 -2.73
N ASN A 87 -1.02 -13.18 -1.70
CA ASN A 87 -2.36 -13.74 -1.86
C ASN A 87 -3.24 -12.87 -2.77
N GLY A 88 -3.19 -11.55 -2.62
CA GLY A 88 -3.89 -10.61 -3.50
C GLY A 88 -3.45 -10.71 -4.95
N LEU A 89 -2.14 -10.83 -5.19
CA LEU A 89 -1.58 -10.96 -6.54
C LEU A 89 -2.06 -12.21 -7.30
N GLN A 90 -2.50 -13.28 -6.60
CA GLN A 90 -2.98 -14.50 -7.27
C GLN A 90 -4.28 -14.29 -8.05
N VAL A 91 -5.06 -13.26 -7.71
CA VAL A 91 -6.36 -12.97 -8.34
C VAL A 91 -6.35 -11.70 -9.20
N VAL A 92 -5.21 -11.00 -9.27
CA VAL A 92 -5.05 -9.81 -10.12
C VAL A 92 -5.13 -10.20 -11.59
N ASP A 93 -6.00 -9.51 -12.36
CA ASP A 93 -6.34 -9.81 -13.75
C ASP A 93 -5.93 -8.71 -14.76
N GLN A 94 -5.41 -7.57 -14.28
CA GLN A 94 -4.93 -6.49 -15.16
C GLN A 94 -3.41 -6.51 -15.29
N ASP A 95 -2.89 -5.95 -16.40
CA ASP A 95 -1.45 -5.87 -16.68
C ASP A 95 -0.67 -4.98 -15.71
N TYR A 96 -1.38 -4.09 -15.00
CA TYR A 96 -0.81 -3.19 -14.01
C TYR A 96 -1.52 -3.36 -12.67
N VAL A 97 -0.76 -3.31 -11.60
CA VAL A 97 -1.28 -3.40 -10.23
C VAL A 97 -0.73 -2.27 -9.36
N MET A 98 -1.63 -1.67 -8.58
CA MET A 98 -1.30 -0.76 -7.50
C MET A 98 -1.47 -1.50 -6.17
N ILE A 99 -0.50 -1.39 -5.25
CA ILE A 99 -0.56 -1.98 -3.91
C ILE A 99 -0.70 -0.83 -2.92
N HIS A 100 -1.81 -0.81 -2.18
CA HIS A 100 -2.16 0.29 -1.30
C HIS A 100 -2.48 -0.17 0.12
N ASP A 101 -1.94 0.53 1.12
CA ASP A 101 -2.31 0.31 2.51
C ASP A 101 -3.72 0.88 2.77
N GLY A 102 -4.70 0.06 3.13
CA GLY A 102 -6.07 0.50 3.47
C GLY A 102 -6.15 1.47 4.66
N ALA A 103 -5.05 1.62 5.39
CA ALA A 103 -4.88 2.60 6.47
C ALA A 103 -4.31 3.97 5.99
N ARG A 104 -4.27 4.25 4.67
CA ARG A 104 -3.93 5.57 4.10
C ARG A 104 -5.13 6.18 3.40
N PRO A 105 -6.08 6.76 4.15
CA PRO A 105 -7.34 7.26 3.60
C PRO A 105 -7.22 8.61 2.86
N PHE A 106 -6.03 9.22 2.81
CA PHE A 106 -5.82 10.57 2.30
C PHE A 106 -5.07 10.60 0.96
N VAL A 107 -5.02 9.47 0.24
CA VAL A 107 -4.49 9.45 -1.11
C VAL A 107 -5.38 10.27 -2.06
N GLU A 108 -4.76 11.04 -2.95
CA GLU A 108 -5.46 11.99 -3.83
C GLU A 108 -5.47 11.49 -5.29
N LYS A 109 -6.50 11.90 -6.04
CA LYS A 109 -6.67 11.50 -7.46
C LYS A 109 -5.52 11.94 -8.37
N ASN A 110 -4.94 13.10 -8.12
CA ASN A 110 -3.79 13.61 -8.88
C ASN A 110 -2.57 12.69 -8.73
N TRP A 111 -2.31 12.14 -7.53
CA TRP A 111 -1.22 11.17 -7.37
C TRP A 111 -1.49 9.84 -8.08
N ILE A 112 -2.76 9.37 -8.11
CA ILE A 112 -3.13 8.19 -8.90
C ILE A 112 -2.90 8.47 -10.39
N PHE A 113 -3.26 9.67 -10.87
CA PHE A 113 -3.00 10.08 -12.24
C PHE A 113 -1.50 10.11 -12.54
N ASP A 114 -0.67 10.72 -11.69
CA ASP A 114 0.79 10.82 -11.89
C ASP A 114 1.47 9.43 -11.88
N LEU A 115 1.00 8.51 -11.02
CA LEU A 115 1.46 7.12 -11.01
C LEU A 115 1.12 6.41 -12.33
N LYS A 116 -0.10 6.59 -12.87
CA LYS A 116 -0.49 6.01 -14.15
C LYS A 116 0.33 6.56 -15.30
N GLN A 117 0.56 7.88 -15.35
CA GLN A 117 1.42 8.51 -16.36
C GLN A 117 2.85 7.99 -16.29
N THR A 118 3.37 7.78 -15.08
CA THR A 118 4.72 7.23 -14.89
C THR A 118 4.82 5.80 -15.42
N LEU A 119 3.78 4.97 -15.22
CA LEU A 119 3.76 3.57 -15.70
C LEU A 119 3.63 3.45 -17.24
N GLU A 120 3.35 4.53 -17.97
CA GLU A 120 3.38 4.50 -19.43
C GLU A 120 4.80 4.26 -19.97
N THR A 121 5.82 4.68 -19.24
CA THR A 121 7.23 4.56 -19.63
C THR A 121 8.06 3.69 -18.69
N GLU A 122 7.61 3.50 -17.45
CA GLU A 122 8.32 2.75 -16.42
C GLU A 122 7.58 1.44 -16.07
N SER A 123 8.29 0.48 -15.50
CA SER A 123 7.69 -0.80 -15.08
C SER A 123 7.35 -0.84 -13.61
N ALA A 124 7.86 0.11 -12.81
CA ALA A 124 7.63 0.24 -11.39
C ALA A 124 7.75 1.70 -10.93
N CYS A 125 6.85 2.14 -10.06
CA CYS A 125 6.91 3.44 -9.41
C CYS A 125 6.19 3.42 -8.05
N LEU A 126 6.49 4.42 -7.21
CA LEU A 126 5.83 4.54 -5.92
C LEU A 126 5.71 5.99 -5.48
N LEU A 127 4.75 6.27 -4.60
CA LEU A 127 4.67 7.56 -3.92
C LEU A 127 5.73 7.67 -2.85
N MET A 128 6.41 8.80 -2.81
CA MET A 128 7.40 9.13 -1.76
C MET A 128 7.32 10.60 -1.37
N VAL A 129 7.77 10.91 -0.15
CA VAL A 129 8.01 12.28 0.32
C VAL A 129 9.47 12.45 0.74
N PRO A 130 10.12 13.59 0.45
CA PRO A 130 11.47 13.85 0.93
C PRO A 130 11.48 13.99 2.46
N SER A 131 12.55 13.51 3.10
CA SER A 131 12.75 13.73 4.55
C SER A 131 12.94 15.21 4.85
N VAL A 132 12.23 15.72 5.86
CA VAL A 132 12.39 17.10 6.36
C VAL A 132 13.37 17.17 7.51
N ASP A 133 13.54 16.09 8.26
CA ASP A 133 14.43 15.99 9.40
C ASP A 133 15.81 15.44 9.03
N THR A 134 16.81 15.71 9.86
CA THR A 134 18.11 15.06 9.74
C THR A 134 18.01 13.62 10.20
N THR A 135 18.18 12.67 9.27
CA THR A 135 18.15 11.24 9.56
C THR A 135 19.54 10.74 9.95
N LYS A 136 19.59 9.96 11.04
CA LYS A 136 20.81 9.37 11.58
C LYS A 136 20.73 7.84 11.50
N ILE A 137 21.86 7.21 11.18
CA ILE A 137 22.05 5.78 11.44
C ILE A 137 22.56 5.63 12.87
N VAL A 138 21.92 4.78 13.66
CA VAL A 138 22.26 4.52 15.06
C VAL A 138 22.62 3.03 15.23
N VAL A 139 23.75 2.75 15.87
CA VAL A 139 24.19 1.39 16.20
C VAL A 139 24.55 1.39 17.70
N ASP A 140 24.04 0.41 18.43
CA ASP A 140 24.28 0.23 19.87
C ASP A 140 24.01 1.49 20.73
N GLY A 141 22.99 2.28 20.31
CA GLY A 141 22.62 3.53 21.00
C GLY A 141 23.45 4.77 20.64
N TYR A 142 24.46 4.64 19.78
CA TYR A 142 25.32 5.74 19.34
C TYR A 142 25.05 6.12 17.88
N VAL A 143 25.15 7.43 17.57
CA VAL A 143 25.08 7.91 16.20
C VAL A 143 26.29 7.42 15.44
N LYS A 144 26.07 6.59 14.40
CA LYS A 144 27.11 6.12 13.48
C LYS A 144 27.40 7.17 12.40
N GLU A 145 26.34 7.65 11.75
CA GLU A 145 26.46 8.63 10.66
C GLU A 145 25.16 9.42 10.46
N SER A 146 25.26 10.53 9.73
CA SER A 146 24.13 11.32 9.25
C SER A 146 23.95 11.08 7.75
N LEU A 147 22.73 10.78 7.34
CA LEU A 147 22.41 10.64 5.92
C LEU A 147 22.31 12.02 5.25
N GLU A 148 22.71 12.09 3.99
CA GLU A 148 22.53 13.29 3.17
C GLU A 148 21.04 13.49 2.91
N ARG A 149 20.42 14.46 3.61
CA ARG A 149 18.95 14.65 3.64
C ARG A 149 18.31 14.71 2.25
N LYS A 150 18.98 15.33 1.25
CA LYS A 150 18.41 15.42 -0.12
C LYS A 150 18.24 14.07 -0.82
N LEU A 151 18.90 13.00 -0.33
CA LEU A 151 18.81 11.64 -0.85
C LEU A 151 17.86 10.74 -0.04
N VAL A 152 17.28 11.26 1.05
CA VAL A 152 16.43 10.47 1.95
C VAL A 152 14.96 10.79 1.69
N TYR A 153 14.21 9.74 1.38
CA TYR A 153 12.78 9.81 1.14
C TYR A 153 12.04 8.75 1.96
N HIS A 154 10.80 9.04 2.32
CA HIS A 154 9.91 8.09 2.99
C HIS A 154 8.96 7.48 1.97
N ALA A 155 9.00 6.16 1.84
CA ALA A 155 8.11 5.42 0.97
C ALA A 155 6.66 5.47 1.50
N GLN A 156 5.74 5.68 0.58
CA GLN A 156 4.31 5.63 0.85
C GLN A 156 3.64 4.63 -0.10
N THR A 157 2.32 4.57 -0.09
CA THR A 157 1.52 3.81 -1.06
C THR A 157 0.46 4.72 -1.67
N PRO A 158 0.02 4.44 -2.94
CA PRO A 158 0.26 3.22 -3.71
C PRO A 158 1.70 3.04 -4.18
N GLN A 159 2.11 1.75 -4.28
CA GLN A 159 3.27 1.29 -5.02
C GLN A 159 2.77 0.55 -6.26
N CYS A 160 3.29 0.86 -7.43
CA CYS A 160 2.67 0.50 -8.70
C CYS A 160 3.66 -0.24 -9.60
N PHE A 161 3.19 -1.29 -10.25
CA PHE A 161 4.05 -2.20 -10.99
C PHE A 161 3.34 -2.78 -12.21
N LYS A 162 4.12 -3.20 -13.21
CA LYS A 162 3.66 -4.24 -14.12
C LYS A 162 3.39 -5.51 -13.31
N THR A 163 2.23 -6.11 -13.51
CA THR A 163 1.75 -7.23 -12.71
C THR A 163 2.70 -8.44 -12.74
N ASP A 164 3.22 -8.78 -13.91
CA ASP A 164 4.13 -9.92 -14.05
C ASP A 164 5.47 -9.69 -13.32
N LEU A 165 5.99 -8.46 -13.35
CA LEU A 165 7.22 -8.09 -12.63
C LEU A 165 7.07 -8.34 -11.13
N ILE A 166 6.02 -7.79 -10.52
CA ILE A 166 5.86 -7.90 -9.06
C ILE A 166 5.46 -9.31 -8.64
N LYS A 167 4.69 -10.04 -9.44
CA LYS A 167 4.39 -11.46 -9.19
C LYS A 167 5.66 -12.31 -9.14
N GLU A 168 6.57 -12.12 -10.09
CA GLU A 168 7.85 -12.87 -10.11
C GLU A 168 8.73 -12.49 -8.91
N CYS A 169 8.84 -11.20 -8.56
CA CYS A 169 9.61 -10.75 -7.39
C CYS A 169 9.06 -11.36 -6.08
N HIS A 170 7.74 -11.41 -5.91
CA HIS A 170 7.11 -12.06 -4.74
C HIS A 170 7.37 -13.57 -4.71
N LYS A 171 7.32 -14.24 -5.86
CA LYS A 171 7.65 -15.67 -5.96
C LYS A 171 9.09 -15.93 -5.55
N LEU A 172 10.06 -15.19 -6.09
CA LEU A 172 11.48 -15.33 -5.75
C LEU A 172 11.74 -15.06 -4.26
N ALA A 173 11.06 -14.07 -3.67
CA ALA A 173 11.15 -13.80 -2.24
C ALA A 173 10.67 -14.98 -1.38
N ARG A 174 9.58 -15.63 -1.77
CA ARG A 174 9.08 -16.84 -1.10
C ARG A 174 10.05 -18.01 -1.23
N ASP A 175 10.56 -18.26 -2.45
CA ASP A 175 11.51 -19.35 -2.71
C ASP A 175 12.79 -19.18 -1.88
N LYS A 176 13.23 -17.93 -1.68
CA LYS A 176 14.41 -17.58 -0.86
C LYS A 176 14.10 -17.34 0.61
N GLN A 177 12.82 -17.41 1.02
CA GLN A 177 12.37 -17.19 2.41
C GLN A 177 12.81 -15.83 2.99
N VAL A 178 12.79 -14.76 2.18
CA VAL A 178 13.15 -13.42 2.62
C VAL A 178 11.93 -12.52 2.75
N GLN A 179 11.98 -11.57 3.66
CA GLN A 179 10.94 -10.58 3.88
C GLN A 179 11.49 -9.17 3.60
N ALA A 180 10.80 -8.46 2.73
CA ALA A 180 11.03 -7.05 2.46
C ALA A 180 10.13 -6.17 3.35
N THR A 181 10.50 -4.92 3.50
CA THR A 181 9.72 -3.93 4.25
C THR A 181 8.55 -3.39 3.43
N ASP A 182 8.70 -3.36 2.09
CA ASP A 182 7.65 -2.97 1.13
C ASP A 182 7.83 -3.71 -0.20
N ASP A 183 6.93 -3.46 -1.17
CA ASP A 183 6.92 -4.21 -2.42
C ASP A 183 7.99 -3.69 -3.40
N ALA A 184 8.35 -2.39 -3.32
CA ALA A 184 9.41 -1.80 -4.12
C ALA A 184 10.78 -2.45 -3.80
N GLN A 185 11.03 -2.78 -2.54
CA GLN A 185 12.27 -3.45 -2.12
C GLN A 185 12.42 -4.84 -2.74
N LEU A 186 11.31 -5.55 -3.03
CA LEU A 186 11.37 -6.82 -3.75
C LEU A 186 11.83 -6.63 -5.20
N VAL A 187 11.38 -5.56 -5.85
CA VAL A 187 11.84 -5.20 -7.20
C VAL A 187 13.33 -4.87 -7.20
N GLU A 188 13.80 -4.10 -6.19
CA GLU A 188 15.22 -3.78 -6.02
C GLU A 188 16.10 -5.03 -5.82
N TRP A 189 15.60 -6.05 -5.13
CA TRP A 189 16.36 -7.27 -4.83
C TRP A 189 16.35 -8.31 -5.96
N PHE A 190 15.28 -8.35 -6.73
CA PHE A 190 15.02 -9.49 -7.63
C PHE A 190 14.88 -9.12 -9.10
N SER A 191 15.14 -7.85 -9.45
CA SER A 191 15.15 -7.41 -10.85
C SER A 191 16.16 -6.29 -11.08
N ASP A 192 16.47 -6.03 -12.35
CA ASP A 192 17.25 -4.85 -12.77
C ASP A 192 16.36 -3.62 -13.00
N THR A 193 15.05 -3.74 -12.73
CA THR A 193 14.09 -2.66 -12.93
C THR A 193 14.31 -1.57 -11.88
N LYS A 194 14.47 -0.34 -12.34
CA LYS A 194 14.51 0.82 -11.44
C LYS A 194 13.10 1.20 -11.04
N VAL A 195 12.91 1.51 -9.75
CA VAL A 195 11.62 1.98 -9.24
C VAL A 195 11.60 3.51 -9.27
N LYS A 196 10.68 4.08 -10.07
CA LYS A 196 10.56 5.53 -10.24
C LYS A 196 9.86 6.18 -9.06
N VAL A 197 10.40 7.28 -8.56
CA VAL A 197 9.76 8.09 -7.51
C VAL A 197 8.71 9.02 -8.12
N VAL A 198 7.51 9.00 -7.55
CA VAL A 198 6.45 10.00 -7.78
C VAL A 198 6.27 10.78 -6.49
N LEU A 199 6.40 12.09 -6.54
CA LEU A 199 6.31 12.92 -5.34
C LEU A 199 4.87 13.02 -4.85
N SER A 200 4.69 12.87 -3.56
CA SER A 200 3.44 13.05 -2.84
C SER A 200 3.60 14.04 -1.68
N SER A 201 2.73 14.00 -0.70
CA SER A 201 2.75 14.87 0.46
C SER A 201 2.68 14.08 1.77
N PHE A 202 3.08 14.70 2.87
CA PHE A 202 2.86 14.20 4.24
C PHE A 202 1.37 14.06 4.58
N THR A 203 0.47 14.71 3.84
CA THR A 203 -0.99 14.52 3.97
C THR A 203 -1.43 13.09 3.67
N ASN A 204 -0.70 12.33 2.80
CA ASN A 204 -0.92 10.90 2.56
C ASN A 204 -0.41 10.05 3.75
N LYS A 205 -0.75 10.47 4.97
CA LYS A 205 -0.31 9.78 6.18
C LYS A 205 -0.99 8.41 6.34
N LYS A 206 -0.25 7.47 6.94
CA LYS A 206 -0.79 6.17 7.37
C LYS A 206 -1.35 6.30 8.78
N ILE A 207 -2.61 5.99 8.97
CA ILE A 207 -3.21 5.88 10.31
C ILE A 207 -2.46 4.77 11.07
N THR A 208 -1.74 5.16 12.12
CA THR A 208 -0.85 4.25 12.86
C THR A 208 -1.01 4.38 14.37
N LEU A 209 -1.19 5.60 14.85
CA LEU A 209 -1.33 5.96 16.26
C LEU A 209 -2.73 6.51 16.55
N PRO A 210 -3.19 6.53 17.82
CA PRO A 210 -4.49 7.09 18.18
C PRO A 210 -4.72 8.54 17.74
N GLU A 211 -3.66 9.36 17.77
CA GLU A 211 -3.71 10.76 17.33
C GLU A 211 -3.97 10.91 15.82
N ASP A 212 -3.62 9.93 15.00
CA ASP A 212 -3.90 9.95 13.56
C ASP A 212 -5.39 9.84 13.23
N LEU A 213 -6.20 9.34 14.18
CA LEU A 213 -7.65 9.18 14.04
C LEU A 213 -8.40 10.50 14.27
N LYS A 214 -7.76 11.47 14.93
CA LYS A 214 -8.31 12.83 15.10
C LYS A 214 -7.96 13.58 13.80
N GLY A 215 -8.87 13.54 12.83
CA GLY A 215 -8.76 14.00 11.45
C GLY A 215 -8.24 15.37 11.19
#